data_e7e615e5ea6b4157a0f393891c5a1c4b
#
_entry.id   e7e615e5ea6b4157a0f393891c5a1c4b
#
_cell.length_a   1.000
_cell.length_b   1.000
_cell.length_c   1.000
_cell.angle_alpha   90.00
_cell.angle_beta   90.00
_cell.angle_gamma   90.00
#
_symmetry.space_group_name_H-M   'P 1'
#
loop_
_entity.id
_entity.type
_entity.pdbx_description
1 polymer ?
#
loop_
_entity_poly.entity_id
_entity_poly.type
_entity_poly.pdbx_seq_one_letter_code
_entity_poly.pdbx_strand_id
1 'polypeptide(L)'
;VAGMQANLAVWESLMFLPLILGGKLAVAAWDLIRYEKTGDAVNENSLSKAEWILMGVLLAAAYGLPALEITIPAAAVLVISVPVLAAGLIGVRKIRGFRYYREMYQQILAGKRYQMDSAVQTIANQDKKYISSDRKITSSKKGFEYFHELFVKRHRKALWKSTWRMTAFAAAVWAGCTALVLFFPEVGEGVNRFLISSLPYFVFIMYSINRGSLTTRIMFMNCDHMMLTYAFYRKPENLLKLFGIRLRECIRLNLPPALVIGAGLAILLYLTGGTENPLNYGILFVSILAMSVFFSVHNLICYYLLQPYNAALEIKSKTSSLVSSVTYLICFACIRVRLPIFGFGLLAICFAALYSIGACVLVYKKGSETFRLRT
;
A
#
# COMPACT_ATOMS: atom_id res chain seq x y z
N VAL A 1 1.29 -3.25 22.29
CA VAL A 1 1.45 -4.43 21.43
C VAL A 1 2.65 -5.25 21.90
N ALA A 2 3.84 -4.67 22.06
CA ALA A 2 5.04 -5.35 22.56
C ALA A 2 4.85 -5.89 23.99
N GLY A 3 4.19 -5.13 24.87
CA GLY A 3 3.94 -5.54 26.27
C GLY A 3 2.97 -6.72 26.41
N MET A 4 2.07 -6.94 25.44
CA MET A 4 1.12 -8.07 25.49
C MET A 4 1.74 -9.40 25.06
N GLN A 5 2.84 -9.40 24.33
CA GLN A 5 3.53 -10.61 23.90
C GLN A 5 4.69 -11.01 24.83
N ALA A 6 5.20 -10.07 25.64
CA ALA A 6 6.37 -10.26 26.47
C ALA A 6 6.07 -10.33 27.98
N ASN A 7 4.81 -10.48 28.42
CA ASN A 7 4.41 -10.42 29.84
C ASN A 7 4.97 -9.20 30.59
N LEU A 8 5.27 -8.10 29.88
CA LEU A 8 5.70 -6.85 30.49
C LEU A 8 4.54 -6.23 31.25
N ALA A 9 4.77 -5.86 32.50
CA ALA A 9 3.79 -5.13 33.26
C ALA A 9 3.44 -3.80 32.57
N VAL A 10 2.17 -3.39 32.66
CA VAL A 10 1.68 -2.17 31.97
C VAL A 10 2.51 -0.93 32.35
N TRP A 11 2.97 -0.86 33.62
CA TRP A 11 3.80 0.23 34.10
C TRP A 11 5.19 0.30 33.46
N GLU A 12 5.79 -0.82 33.05
CA GLU A 12 7.07 -0.85 32.32
C GLU A 12 6.94 -0.26 30.94
N SER A 13 5.81 -0.52 30.25
CA SER A 13 5.49 0.10 28.97
C SER A 13 5.29 1.61 29.07
N LEU A 14 4.78 2.10 30.21
CA LEU A 14 4.60 3.53 30.48
C LEU A 14 5.93 4.28 30.69
N MET A 15 7.01 3.59 31.09
CA MET A 15 8.34 4.21 31.25
C MET A 15 8.94 4.73 29.95
N PHE A 16 8.49 4.25 28.79
CA PHE A 16 8.91 4.79 27.50
C PHE A 16 8.27 6.14 27.15
N LEU A 17 7.15 6.52 27.79
CA LEU A 17 6.47 7.80 27.51
C LEU A 17 7.37 9.03 27.77
N PRO A 18 8.07 9.13 28.92
CA PRO A 18 8.98 10.24 29.17
C PRO A 18 10.13 10.32 28.15
N LEU A 19 10.66 9.16 27.73
CA LEU A 19 11.71 9.08 26.71
C LEU A 19 11.22 9.61 25.36
N ILE A 20 10.04 9.19 24.91
CA ILE A 20 9.45 9.61 23.64
C ILE A 20 9.10 11.10 23.67
N LEU A 21 8.45 11.57 24.75
CA LEU A 21 8.04 12.96 24.90
C LEU A 21 9.25 13.88 24.97
N GLY A 22 10.21 13.55 25.84
CA GLY A 22 11.45 14.31 26.01
C GLY A 22 12.27 14.35 24.73
N GLY A 23 12.41 13.21 24.05
CA GLY A 23 13.12 13.11 22.77
C GLY A 23 12.50 13.98 21.68
N LYS A 24 11.18 13.93 21.51
CA LYS A 24 10.48 14.79 20.54
C LYS A 24 10.67 16.29 20.82
N LEU A 25 10.55 16.69 22.09
CA LEU A 25 10.75 18.09 22.48
C LEU A 25 12.20 18.54 22.29
N ALA A 26 13.17 17.68 22.62
CA ALA A 26 14.59 17.98 22.45
C ALA A 26 14.96 18.13 20.96
N VAL A 27 14.50 17.22 20.11
CA VAL A 27 14.71 17.28 18.64
C VAL A 27 14.06 18.53 18.08
N ALA A 28 12.81 18.83 18.44
CA ALA A 28 12.12 20.03 17.99
C ALA A 28 12.88 21.31 18.38
N ALA A 29 13.39 21.39 19.63
CA ALA A 29 14.19 22.53 20.07
C ALA A 29 15.53 22.63 19.30
N TRP A 30 16.16 21.48 19.03
CA TRP A 30 17.39 21.41 18.23
C TRP A 30 17.20 21.91 16.81
N ASP A 31 16.12 21.52 16.15
CA ASP A 31 15.78 21.97 14.80
C ASP A 31 15.58 23.49 14.73
N LEU A 32 14.94 24.07 15.75
CA LEU A 32 14.79 25.54 15.83
C LEU A 32 16.13 26.25 16.08
N ILE A 33 17.02 25.69 16.90
CA ILE A 33 18.37 26.24 17.10
C ILE A 33 19.19 26.13 15.82
N ARG A 34 19.06 25.03 15.10
CA ARG A 34 19.70 24.83 13.79
C ARG A 34 19.22 25.85 12.79
N TYR A 35 17.90 26.07 12.69
CA TYR A 35 17.32 27.08 11.82
C TYR A 35 17.87 28.50 12.11
N GLU A 36 17.98 28.91 13.37
CA GLU A 36 18.56 30.22 13.74
C GLU A 36 20.02 30.35 13.30
N LYS A 37 20.77 29.24 13.23
CA LYS A 37 22.20 29.29 12.81
C LYS A 37 22.38 29.20 11.30
N THR A 38 21.55 28.44 10.61
CA THR A 38 21.73 28.12 9.19
C THR A 38 20.76 28.88 8.28
N GLY A 39 19.63 29.33 8.80
CA GLY A 39 18.53 29.89 7.99
C GLY A 39 17.72 28.85 7.19
N ASP A 40 18.12 27.57 7.22
CA ASP A 40 17.49 26.50 6.45
C ASP A 40 16.53 25.69 7.31
N ALA A 41 15.27 25.59 6.88
CA ALA A 41 14.27 24.76 7.54
C ALA A 41 14.57 23.27 7.32
N VAL A 42 14.67 22.52 8.41
CA VAL A 42 14.83 21.07 8.36
C VAL A 42 13.54 20.45 7.82
N ASN A 43 13.67 19.65 6.76
CA ASN A 43 12.56 18.89 6.22
C ASN A 43 12.70 17.43 6.68
N GLU A 44 11.81 16.98 7.54
CA GLU A 44 11.80 15.59 8.05
C GLU A 44 11.77 14.52 6.92
N ASN A 45 11.34 14.90 5.71
CA ASN A 45 11.30 14.01 4.55
C ASN A 45 12.63 13.97 3.75
N SER A 46 13.62 14.81 4.10
CA SER A 46 14.93 14.87 3.47
C SER A 46 16.04 14.53 4.46
N LEU A 47 16.01 13.29 4.96
CA LEU A 47 17.04 12.79 5.86
C LEU A 47 18.39 12.66 5.15
N SER A 48 19.45 13.09 5.81
CA SER A 48 20.82 12.89 5.36
C SER A 48 21.19 11.38 5.34
N LYS A 49 22.22 11.00 4.59
CA LYS A 49 22.68 9.61 4.58
C LYS A 49 23.07 9.12 5.99
N ALA A 50 23.63 9.98 6.83
CA ALA A 50 23.99 9.65 8.21
C ALA A 50 22.75 9.35 9.07
N GLU A 51 21.68 10.14 8.93
CA GLU A 51 20.42 9.92 9.63
C GLU A 51 19.73 8.62 9.19
N TRP A 52 19.80 8.28 7.89
CA TRP A 52 19.33 6.98 7.39
C TRP A 52 20.12 5.79 7.97
N ILE A 53 21.46 5.91 8.07
CA ILE A 53 22.30 4.87 8.69
C ILE A 53 21.96 4.73 10.16
N LEU A 54 21.86 5.85 10.90
CA LEU A 54 21.47 5.85 12.30
C LEU A 54 20.13 5.19 12.53
N MET A 55 19.13 5.53 11.71
CA MET A 55 17.79 4.93 11.79
C MET A 55 17.84 3.43 11.48
N GLY A 56 18.65 2.99 10.52
CA GLY A 56 18.87 1.59 10.22
C GLY A 56 19.52 0.82 11.37
N VAL A 57 20.52 1.41 12.03
CA VAL A 57 21.17 0.82 13.21
C VAL A 57 20.19 0.72 14.39
N LEU A 58 19.42 1.77 14.66
CA LEU A 58 18.41 1.75 15.72
C LEU A 58 17.32 0.69 15.45
N LEU A 59 16.88 0.56 14.19
CA LEU A 59 15.91 -0.45 13.80
C LEU A 59 16.49 -1.87 13.95
N ALA A 60 17.74 -2.07 13.52
CA ALA A 60 18.44 -3.35 13.68
C ALA A 60 18.62 -3.70 15.17
N ALA A 61 18.95 -2.74 16.01
CA ALA A 61 19.01 -2.94 17.46
C ALA A 61 17.65 -3.26 18.08
N ALA A 62 16.60 -2.54 17.66
CA ALA A 62 15.25 -2.73 18.20
C ALA A 62 14.67 -4.12 17.91
N TYR A 63 15.00 -4.71 16.78
CA TYR A 63 14.56 -6.06 16.40
C TYR A 63 15.60 -7.15 16.68
N GLY A 64 16.89 -6.82 16.58
CA GLY A 64 17.98 -7.76 16.76
C GLY A 64 18.25 -8.11 18.23
N LEU A 65 18.19 -7.13 19.16
CA LEU A 65 18.42 -7.39 20.57
C LEU A 65 17.40 -8.40 21.13
N PRO A 66 16.07 -8.25 20.90
CA PRO A 66 15.12 -9.26 21.34
C PRO A 66 15.29 -10.62 20.68
N ALA A 67 15.75 -10.67 19.42
CA ALA A 67 16.01 -11.93 18.72
C ALA A 67 17.23 -12.68 19.28
N LEU A 68 18.15 -11.95 19.92
CA LEU A 68 19.32 -12.49 20.63
C LEU A 68 19.04 -12.71 22.13
N GLU A 69 17.77 -12.59 22.57
CA GLU A 69 17.34 -12.70 23.95
C GLU A 69 17.97 -11.66 24.90
N ILE A 70 18.57 -10.59 24.34
CA ILE A 70 19.15 -9.50 25.11
C ILE A 70 18.05 -8.56 25.55
N THR A 71 17.77 -8.52 26.84
CA THR A 71 16.76 -7.63 27.44
C THR A 71 17.43 -6.40 28.06
N ILE A 72 16.86 -5.23 27.79
CA ILE A 72 17.29 -3.98 28.43
C ILE A 72 16.55 -3.86 29.77
N PRO A 73 17.26 -3.82 30.90
CA PRO A 73 16.60 -3.72 32.21
C PRO A 73 15.83 -2.39 32.34
N ALA A 74 14.67 -2.43 32.99
CA ALA A 74 13.80 -1.26 33.15
C ALA A 74 14.53 -0.08 33.83
N ALA A 75 15.46 -0.35 34.73
CA ALA A 75 16.30 0.65 35.36
C ALA A 75 17.16 1.44 34.34
N ALA A 76 17.72 0.77 33.34
CA ALA A 76 18.50 1.45 32.28
C ALA A 76 17.62 2.39 31.43
N VAL A 77 16.38 1.99 31.15
CA VAL A 77 15.41 2.85 30.44
C VAL A 77 15.10 4.10 31.29
N LEU A 78 14.91 3.98 32.60
CA LEU A 78 14.68 5.12 33.50
C LEU A 78 15.88 6.07 33.56
N VAL A 79 17.09 5.52 33.66
CA VAL A 79 18.33 6.32 33.69
C VAL A 79 18.50 7.17 32.44
N ILE A 80 18.09 6.65 31.26
CA ILE A 80 18.15 7.38 30.02
C ILE A 80 16.95 8.33 29.85
N SER A 81 15.76 7.94 30.28
CA SER A 81 14.53 8.73 30.06
C SER A 81 14.49 10.02 30.87
N VAL A 82 15.04 10.04 32.10
CA VAL A 82 15.06 11.23 32.95
C VAL A 82 15.86 12.40 32.32
N PRO A 83 17.14 12.23 31.95
CA PRO A 83 17.89 13.31 31.31
C PRO A 83 17.32 13.74 29.94
N VAL A 84 16.78 12.79 29.17
CA VAL A 84 16.13 13.10 27.88
C VAL A 84 14.87 13.94 28.11
N LEU A 85 14.05 13.61 29.10
CA LEU A 85 12.89 14.40 29.48
C LEU A 85 13.29 15.81 29.98
N ALA A 86 14.33 15.90 30.83
CA ALA A 86 14.85 17.17 31.30
C ALA A 86 15.34 18.05 30.17
N ALA A 87 16.10 17.50 29.23
CA ALA A 87 16.55 18.21 28.03
C ALA A 87 15.37 18.69 27.18
N GLY A 88 14.35 17.84 27.00
CA GLY A 88 13.12 18.21 26.30
C GLY A 88 12.36 19.35 26.97
N LEU A 89 12.20 19.32 28.28
CA LEU A 89 11.53 20.38 29.06
C LEU A 89 12.29 21.71 28.99
N ILE A 90 13.63 21.69 29.03
CA ILE A 90 14.46 22.87 28.80
C ILE A 90 14.21 23.40 27.38
N GLY A 91 14.11 22.50 26.38
CA GLY A 91 13.81 22.83 25.00
C GLY A 91 12.47 23.56 24.79
N VAL A 92 11.48 23.33 25.66
CA VAL A 92 10.17 24.02 25.60
C VAL A 92 10.31 25.54 25.70
N ARG A 93 11.26 26.04 26.48
CA ARG A 93 11.53 27.49 26.55
C ARG A 93 11.94 28.03 25.19
N LYS A 94 12.80 27.29 24.47
CA LYS A 94 13.22 27.66 23.11
C LYS A 94 12.07 27.61 22.12
N ILE A 95 11.27 26.57 22.17
CA ILE A 95 10.08 26.40 21.32
C ILE A 95 9.11 27.57 21.51
N ARG A 96 8.82 27.96 22.76
CA ARG A 96 7.92 29.10 23.04
C ARG A 96 8.50 30.46 22.66
N GLY A 97 9.81 30.65 22.77
CA GLY A 97 10.49 31.91 22.47
C GLY A 97 10.91 32.11 21.02
N PHE A 98 10.69 31.12 20.16
CA PHE A 98 11.12 31.17 18.77
C PHE A 98 10.29 32.17 17.95
N ARG A 99 10.95 33.10 17.24
CA ARG A 99 10.29 34.23 16.53
C ARG A 99 10.07 33.99 15.05
N TYR A 100 10.80 33.05 14.45
CA TYR A 100 10.87 32.87 12.99
C TYR A 100 9.95 31.73 12.50
N TYR A 101 8.88 31.38 13.24
CA TYR A 101 7.96 30.30 12.85
C TYR A 101 7.31 30.53 11.48
N ARG A 102 6.98 31.80 11.17
CA ARG A 102 6.31 32.13 9.93
C ARG A 102 7.22 31.92 8.72
N GLU A 103 8.45 32.40 8.79
CA GLU A 103 9.46 32.25 7.74
C GLU A 103 9.83 30.79 7.53
N MET A 104 10.11 30.07 8.60
CA MET A 104 10.41 28.64 8.57
C MET A 104 9.26 27.85 7.95
N TYR A 105 8.00 28.14 8.35
CA TYR A 105 6.82 27.48 7.79
C TYR A 105 6.63 27.76 6.30
N GLN A 106 6.89 29.00 5.86
CA GLN A 106 6.84 29.36 4.44
C GLN A 106 7.90 28.59 3.63
N GLN A 107 9.12 28.45 4.14
CA GLN A 107 10.16 27.63 3.50
C GLN A 107 9.75 26.16 3.40
N ILE A 108 9.19 25.55 4.46
CA ILE A 108 8.71 24.16 4.45
C ILE A 108 7.59 24.01 3.41
N LEU A 109 6.65 24.95 3.33
CA LEU A 109 5.57 24.91 2.34
C LEU A 109 6.09 25.08 0.91
N ALA A 110 7.06 25.97 0.68
CA ALA A 110 7.70 26.15 -0.62
C ALA A 110 8.44 24.87 -1.04
N GLY A 111 9.21 24.27 -0.12
CA GLY A 111 9.87 22.98 -0.33
C GLY A 111 8.91 21.85 -0.66
N LYS A 112 7.78 21.74 0.06
CA LYS A 112 6.73 20.77 -0.24
C LYS A 112 6.09 20.98 -1.62
N ARG A 113 5.81 22.23 -1.99
CA ARG A 113 5.29 22.56 -3.33
C ARG A 113 6.27 22.15 -4.41
N TYR A 114 7.54 22.51 -4.26
CA TYR A 114 8.59 22.12 -5.20
C TYR A 114 8.74 20.60 -5.33
N GLN A 115 8.69 19.86 -4.21
CA GLN A 115 8.72 18.40 -4.23
C GLN A 115 7.49 17.80 -4.91
N MET A 116 6.30 18.36 -4.68
CA MET A 116 5.08 17.94 -5.37
C MET A 116 5.15 18.22 -6.87
N ASP A 117 5.58 19.42 -7.27
CA ASP A 117 5.71 19.81 -8.67
C ASP A 117 6.77 18.96 -9.39
N SER A 118 7.91 18.72 -8.75
CA SER A 118 8.96 17.86 -9.29
C SER A 118 8.53 16.40 -9.36
N ALA A 119 7.76 15.89 -8.39
CA ALA A 119 7.17 14.57 -8.43
C ALA A 119 6.14 14.44 -9.56
N VAL A 120 5.27 15.43 -9.74
CA VAL A 120 4.29 15.48 -10.84
C VAL A 120 5.02 15.53 -12.19
N GLN A 121 6.05 16.36 -12.34
CA GLN A 121 6.86 16.43 -13.56
C GLN A 121 7.62 15.13 -13.82
N THR A 122 8.19 14.52 -12.79
CA THR A 122 8.90 13.24 -12.91
C THR A 122 7.94 12.13 -13.36
N ILE A 123 6.72 12.11 -12.82
CA ILE A 123 5.69 11.16 -13.21
C ILE A 123 5.25 11.42 -14.65
N ALA A 124 4.97 12.67 -15.02
CA ALA A 124 4.59 13.04 -16.37
C ALA A 124 5.70 12.71 -17.41
N ASN A 125 6.96 12.91 -17.04
CA ASN A 125 8.10 12.57 -17.90
C ASN A 125 8.32 11.05 -17.97
N GLN A 126 8.11 10.31 -16.88
CA GLN A 126 8.14 8.85 -16.90
C GLN A 126 7.02 8.29 -17.75
N ASP A 127 5.81 8.82 -17.64
CA ASP A 127 4.67 8.40 -18.45
C ASP A 127 4.95 8.64 -19.94
N LYS A 128 5.48 9.81 -20.32
CA LYS A 128 5.90 10.09 -21.71
C LYS A 128 6.92 9.09 -22.25
N LYS A 129 7.88 8.66 -21.43
CA LYS A 129 8.91 7.66 -21.80
C LYS A 129 8.32 6.27 -22.05
N TYR A 130 7.19 5.95 -21.43
CA TYR A 130 6.55 4.63 -21.51
C TYR A 130 5.33 4.60 -22.45
N ILE A 131 4.89 5.75 -22.97
CA ILE A 131 3.81 5.86 -23.95
C ILE A 131 4.39 5.68 -25.34
N SER A 132 3.84 4.73 -26.10
CA SER A 132 4.22 4.56 -27.49
C SER A 132 3.50 5.59 -28.38
N SER A 133 4.28 6.42 -29.08
CA SER A 133 3.77 7.37 -30.09
C SER A 133 3.63 6.74 -31.48
N ASP A 134 3.78 5.42 -31.59
CA ASP A 134 3.72 4.73 -32.86
C ASP A 134 2.31 4.82 -33.50
N ARG A 135 2.22 5.45 -34.68
CA ARG A 135 0.97 5.61 -35.44
C ARG A 135 0.47 4.30 -36.07
N LYS A 136 1.30 3.27 -36.14
CA LYS A 136 0.94 1.96 -36.67
C LYS A 136 0.11 1.12 -35.71
N ILE A 137 0.01 1.54 -34.45
CA ILE A 137 -0.79 0.82 -33.42
C ILE A 137 -2.27 1.03 -33.78
N THR A 138 -2.93 -0.03 -34.20
CA THR A 138 -4.35 -0.06 -34.55
C THR A 138 -5.08 -1.17 -33.82
N SER A 139 -6.41 -1.16 -33.84
CA SER A 139 -7.28 -2.20 -33.28
C SER A 139 -8.32 -2.61 -34.31
N SER A 140 -8.71 -3.87 -34.31
CA SER A 140 -9.80 -4.40 -35.11
C SER A 140 -11.17 -4.26 -34.47
N LYS A 141 -11.24 -3.80 -33.21
CA LYS A 141 -12.49 -3.63 -32.47
C LYS A 141 -13.21 -2.35 -32.84
N LYS A 142 -14.43 -2.16 -32.33
CA LYS A 142 -15.27 -0.97 -32.59
C LYS A 142 -15.69 -0.30 -31.27
N GLY A 143 -16.02 1.01 -31.32
CA GLY A 143 -16.55 1.78 -30.20
C GLY A 143 -15.60 1.86 -28.99
N PHE A 144 -16.14 1.71 -27.80
CA PHE A 144 -15.35 1.81 -26.56
C PHE A 144 -14.26 0.72 -26.42
N GLU A 145 -14.47 -0.46 -27.00
CA GLU A 145 -13.44 -1.52 -27.00
C GLU A 145 -12.25 -1.16 -27.89
N TYR A 146 -12.49 -0.54 -29.05
CA TYR A 146 -11.42 0.01 -29.91
C TYR A 146 -10.58 1.02 -29.15
N PHE A 147 -11.26 1.98 -28.54
CA PHE A 147 -10.61 3.06 -27.81
C PHE A 147 -9.77 2.54 -26.64
N HIS A 148 -10.34 1.62 -25.85
CA HIS A 148 -9.64 1.02 -24.72
C HIS A 148 -8.46 0.14 -25.14
N GLU A 149 -8.62 -0.69 -26.17
CA GLU A 149 -7.53 -1.53 -26.68
C GLU A 149 -6.36 -0.69 -27.20
N LEU A 150 -6.66 0.40 -27.90
CA LEU A 150 -5.66 1.35 -28.37
C LEU A 150 -4.91 1.99 -27.19
N PHE A 151 -5.65 2.39 -26.16
CA PHE A 151 -5.06 2.90 -24.91
C PHE A 151 -4.12 1.87 -24.28
N VAL A 152 -4.57 0.63 -24.06
CA VAL A 152 -3.77 -0.43 -23.45
C VAL A 152 -2.52 -0.75 -24.28
N LYS A 153 -2.64 -0.85 -25.59
CA LYS A 153 -1.48 -1.10 -26.48
C LYS A 153 -0.44 0.00 -26.36
N ARG A 154 -0.86 1.28 -26.37
CA ARG A 154 0.05 2.43 -26.24
C ARG A 154 0.72 2.52 -24.88
N HIS A 155 -0.01 2.16 -23.79
CA HIS A 155 0.48 2.23 -22.42
C HIS A 155 1.00 0.89 -21.89
N ARG A 156 1.18 -0.11 -22.77
CA ARG A 156 1.58 -1.47 -22.38
C ARG A 156 2.81 -1.50 -21.48
N LYS A 157 3.85 -0.74 -21.82
CA LYS A 157 5.08 -0.68 -21.01
C LYS A 157 4.84 -0.13 -19.62
N ALA A 158 4.02 0.92 -19.47
CA ALA A 158 3.68 1.52 -18.18
C ALA A 158 2.88 0.55 -17.30
N LEU A 159 1.88 -0.12 -17.87
CA LEU A 159 0.98 -1.03 -17.17
C LEU A 159 1.69 -2.34 -16.76
N TRP A 160 2.36 -3.01 -17.70
CA TRP A 160 2.90 -4.35 -17.49
C TRP A 160 4.26 -4.38 -16.78
N LYS A 161 5.08 -3.34 -16.86
CA LYS A 161 6.39 -3.30 -16.19
C LYS A 161 6.27 -3.51 -14.68
N SER A 162 5.30 -2.87 -14.05
CA SER A 162 5.05 -3.02 -12.62
C SER A 162 4.55 -4.42 -12.26
N THR A 163 3.64 -4.97 -13.08
CA THR A 163 3.11 -6.33 -12.92
C THR A 163 4.23 -7.37 -12.97
N TRP A 164 5.07 -7.34 -14.00
CA TRP A 164 6.17 -8.30 -14.15
C TRP A 164 7.19 -8.22 -13.01
N ARG A 165 7.48 -7.01 -12.52
CA ARG A 165 8.35 -6.84 -11.35
C ARG A 165 7.77 -7.50 -10.10
N MET A 166 6.47 -7.32 -9.86
CA MET A 166 5.81 -7.94 -8.71
C MET A 166 5.69 -9.45 -8.86
N THR A 167 5.44 -9.93 -10.09
CA THR A 167 5.40 -11.37 -10.37
C THR A 167 6.77 -12.01 -10.14
N ALA A 168 7.85 -11.38 -10.64
CA ALA A 168 9.21 -11.86 -10.42
C ALA A 168 9.61 -11.84 -8.94
N PHE A 169 9.23 -10.78 -8.21
CA PHE A 169 9.45 -10.70 -6.77
C PHE A 169 8.70 -11.82 -6.02
N ALA A 170 7.42 -12.02 -6.32
CA ALA A 170 6.63 -13.09 -5.73
C ALA A 170 7.23 -14.47 -6.05
N ALA A 171 7.65 -14.71 -7.29
CA ALA A 171 8.30 -15.97 -7.69
C ALA A 171 9.61 -16.20 -6.93
N ALA A 172 10.45 -15.17 -6.76
CA ALA A 172 11.70 -15.25 -6.00
C ALA A 172 11.44 -15.57 -4.52
N VAL A 173 10.44 -14.93 -3.89
CA VAL A 173 10.05 -15.22 -2.50
C VAL A 173 9.61 -16.66 -2.36
N TRP A 174 8.72 -17.15 -3.24
CA TRP A 174 8.23 -18.54 -3.18
C TRP A 174 9.31 -19.56 -3.48
N ALA A 175 10.23 -19.29 -4.41
CA ALA A 175 11.40 -20.14 -4.65
C ALA A 175 12.29 -20.21 -3.40
N GLY A 176 12.52 -19.07 -2.73
CA GLY A 176 13.26 -19.02 -1.48
C GLY A 176 12.59 -19.78 -0.34
N CYS A 177 11.26 -19.62 -0.15
CA CYS A 177 10.50 -20.37 0.85
C CYS A 177 10.53 -21.88 0.58
N THR A 178 10.37 -22.28 -0.68
CA THR A 178 10.44 -23.70 -1.07
C THR A 178 11.82 -24.28 -0.82
N ALA A 179 12.88 -23.56 -1.20
CA ALA A 179 14.25 -23.96 -0.94
C ALA A 179 14.51 -24.13 0.57
N LEU A 180 14.04 -23.15 1.38
CA LEU A 180 14.19 -23.20 2.83
C LEU A 180 13.56 -24.46 3.43
N VAL A 181 12.35 -24.82 3.03
CA VAL A 181 11.66 -26.03 3.51
C VAL A 181 12.38 -27.30 3.06
N LEU A 182 12.95 -27.33 1.84
CA LEU A 182 13.68 -28.50 1.33
C LEU A 182 15.02 -28.70 2.04
N PHE A 183 15.74 -27.62 2.35
CA PHE A 183 17.04 -27.69 3.04
C PHE A 183 16.91 -27.83 4.56
N PHE A 184 15.80 -27.36 5.14
CA PHE A 184 15.55 -27.38 6.57
C PHE A 184 14.16 -27.97 6.87
N PRO A 185 14.01 -29.30 6.81
CA PRO A 185 12.69 -29.98 7.00
C PRO A 185 12.03 -29.69 8.35
N GLU A 186 12.85 -29.36 9.38
CA GLU A 186 12.37 -29.02 10.74
C GLU A 186 11.43 -27.79 10.73
N VAL A 187 11.61 -26.87 9.79
CA VAL A 187 10.76 -25.69 9.62
C VAL A 187 9.40 -26.04 9.00
N GLY A 188 9.30 -27.20 8.36
CA GLY A 188 8.13 -27.63 7.59
C GLY A 188 6.85 -27.67 8.39
N GLU A 189 6.88 -28.23 9.62
CA GLU A 189 5.70 -28.27 10.49
C GLU A 189 5.15 -26.89 10.86
N GLY A 190 6.05 -25.94 11.18
CA GLY A 190 5.68 -24.58 11.50
C GLY A 190 5.04 -23.86 10.32
N VAL A 191 5.61 -24.04 9.12
CA VAL A 191 5.08 -23.51 7.87
C VAL A 191 3.73 -24.12 7.53
N ASN A 192 3.56 -25.42 7.66
CA ASN A 192 2.29 -26.12 7.41
C ASN A 192 1.18 -25.58 8.32
N ARG A 193 1.43 -25.52 9.62
CA ARG A 193 0.48 -24.99 10.62
C ARG A 193 0.09 -23.54 10.31
N PHE A 194 1.06 -22.73 9.90
CA PHE A 194 0.81 -21.35 9.47
C PHE A 194 -0.08 -21.31 8.23
N LEU A 195 0.20 -22.11 7.20
CA LEU A 195 -0.57 -22.12 5.96
C LEU A 195 -2.01 -22.55 6.19
N ILE A 196 -2.25 -23.59 7.00
CA ILE A 196 -3.60 -24.10 7.30
C ILE A 196 -4.48 -23.08 8.02
N SER A 197 -3.90 -22.24 8.88
CA SER A 197 -4.67 -21.33 9.74
C SER A 197 -4.59 -19.84 9.36
N SER A 198 -3.71 -19.47 8.44
CA SER A 198 -3.36 -18.05 8.23
C SER A 198 -3.73 -17.53 6.83
N LEU A 199 -4.72 -18.14 6.16
CA LEU A 199 -5.21 -17.65 4.89
C LEU A 199 -5.67 -16.16 4.95
N PRO A 200 -6.29 -15.66 6.05
CA PRO A 200 -6.63 -14.24 6.18
C PRO A 200 -5.43 -13.28 6.07
N TYR A 201 -4.22 -13.72 6.44
CA TYR A 201 -2.99 -12.94 6.27
C TYR A 201 -2.76 -12.52 4.81
N PHE A 202 -3.12 -13.40 3.87
CA PHE A 202 -2.93 -13.13 2.45
C PHE A 202 -3.85 -12.06 1.88
N VAL A 203 -4.92 -11.67 2.59
CA VAL A 203 -5.72 -10.49 2.24
C VAL A 203 -4.84 -9.24 2.21
N PHE A 204 -4.00 -9.05 3.23
CA PHE A 204 -3.07 -7.91 3.29
C PHE A 204 -2.00 -7.97 2.19
N ILE A 205 -1.47 -9.15 1.89
CA ILE A 205 -0.51 -9.33 0.80
C ILE A 205 -1.17 -8.97 -0.54
N MET A 206 -2.37 -9.52 -0.82
CA MET A 206 -3.09 -9.28 -2.07
C MET A 206 -3.50 -7.80 -2.22
N TYR A 207 -3.87 -7.13 -1.13
CA TYR A 207 -4.06 -5.69 -1.10
C TYR A 207 -2.79 -4.93 -1.52
N SER A 208 -1.65 -5.27 -0.92
CA SER A 208 -0.37 -4.57 -1.10
C SER A 208 0.20 -4.71 -2.51
N ILE A 209 0.04 -5.87 -3.13
CA ILE A 209 0.57 -6.13 -4.49
C ILE A 209 -0.36 -5.67 -5.61
N ASN A 210 -1.64 -5.38 -5.30
CA ASN A 210 -2.63 -4.99 -6.31
C ASN A 210 -2.24 -3.67 -7.02
N ARG A 211 -2.35 -3.65 -8.34
CA ARG A 211 -1.98 -2.52 -9.21
C ARG A 211 -3.16 -1.66 -9.66
N GLY A 212 -4.34 -1.86 -9.07
CA GLY A 212 -5.55 -1.12 -9.43
C GLY A 212 -5.38 0.40 -9.34
N SER A 213 -4.78 0.90 -8.27
CA SER A 213 -4.53 2.36 -8.08
C SER A 213 -3.60 2.94 -9.15
N LEU A 214 -2.53 2.22 -9.53
CA LEU A 214 -1.63 2.64 -10.60
C LEU A 214 -2.36 2.64 -11.94
N THR A 215 -3.15 1.60 -12.22
CA THR A 215 -3.90 1.45 -13.46
C THR A 215 -4.95 2.55 -13.63
N THR A 216 -5.74 2.85 -12.58
CA THR A 216 -6.74 3.93 -12.60
C THR A 216 -6.10 5.30 -12.76
N ARG A 217 -4.92 5.53 -12.16
CA ARG A 217 -4.16 6.76 -12.33
C ARG A 217 -3.71 6.95 -13.79
N ILE A 218 -3.13 5.93 -14.41
CA ILE A 218 -2.71 5.99 -15.82
C ILE A 218 -3.92 6.24 -16.73
N MET A 219 -5.07 5.58 -16.45
CA MET A 219 -6.31 5.80 -17.17
C MET A 219 -6.81 7.23 -17.04
N PHE A 220 -6.80 7.79 -15.84
CA PHE A 220 -7.25 9.16 -15.62
C PHE A 220 -6.36 10.17 -16.35
N MET A 221 -5.06 10.11 -16.11
CA MET A 221 -4.10 11.09 -16.67
C MET A 221 -4.04 11.11 -18.18
N ASN A 222 -4.19 9.95 -18.82
CA ASN A 222 -3.96 9.82 -20.27
C ASN A 222 -5.24 9.63 -21.08
N CYS A 223 -6.42 9.53 -20.44
CA CYS A 223 -7.66 9.26 -21.14
C CYS A 223 -8.84 10.00 -20.51
N ASP A 224 -9.19 9.69 -19.25
CA ASP A 224 -10.47 10.09 -18.68
C ASP A 224 -10.55 11.57 -18.36
N HIS A 225 -9.43 12.20 -18.02
CA HIS A 225 -9.39 13.63 -17.74
C HIS A 225 -10.02 14.46 -18.89
N MET A 226 -9.69 14.14 -20.13
CA MET A 226 -10.28 14.81 -21.30
C MET A 226 -11.68 14.31 -21.62
N MET A 227 -11.91 13.00 -21.48
CA MET A 227 -13.18 12.38 -21.90
C MET A 227 -14.35 12.71 -20.96
N LEU A 228 -14.09 13.00 -19.70
CA LEU A 228 -15.11 13.38 -18.71
C LEU A 228 -15.75 14.74 -18.98
N THR A 229 -15.19 15.55 -19.86
CA THR A 229 -15.83 16.79 -20.33
C THR A 229 -17.06 16.52 -21.21
N TYR A 230 -17.11 15.35 -21.87
CA TYR A 230 -18.18 15.01 -22.79
C TYR A 230 -19.37 14.33 -22.08
N ALA A 231 -20.58 14.82 -22.30
CA ALA A 231 -21.81 14.31 -21.66
C ALA A 231 -22.10 12.84 -22.03
N PHE A 232 -21.83 12.41 -23.28
CA PHE A 232 -22.07 11.03 -23.71
C PHE A 232 -21.25 10.00 -22.94
N TYR A 233 -20.04 10.39 -22.49
CA TYR A 233 -19.12 9.52 -21.74
C TYR A 233 -19.66 9.18 -20.34
N ARG A 234 -20.50 10.05 -19.77
CA ARG A 234 -21.07 9.93 -18.42
C ARG A 234 -22.43 9.24 -18.40
N LYS A 235 -22.99 8.81 -19.53
CA LYS A 235 -24.24 8.05 -19.57
C LYS A 235 -24.08 6.73 -18.81
N PRO A 236 -25.05 6.29 -17.95
CA PRO A 236 -24.93 5.10 -17.13
C PRO A 236 -24.57 3.82 -17.91
N GLU A 237 -25.19 3.63 -19.08
CA GLU A 237 -24.92 2.47 -19.96
C GLU A 237 -23.47 2.45 -20.44
N ASN A 238 -22.95 3.61 -20.86
CA ASN A 238 -21.59 3.75 -21.33
C ASN A 238 -20.57 3.57 -20.20
N LEU A 239 -20.89 4.09 -19.01
CA LEU A 239 -20.05 3.92 -17.82
C LEU A 239 -19.97 2.46 -17.39
N LEU A 240 -21.10 1.74 -17.39
CA LEU A 240 -21.10 0.32 -17.04
C LEU A 240 -20.30 -0.50 -18.06
N LYS A 241 -20.46 -0.22 -19.35
CA LYS A 241 -19.71 -0.85 -20.42
C LYS A 241 -18.20 -0.61 -20.28
N LEU A 242 -17.81 0.64 -20.03
CA LEU A 242 -16.43 1.04 -19.77
C LEU A 242 -15.87 0.38 -18.52
N PHE A 243 -16.67 0.33 -17.44
CA PHE A 243 -16.30 -0.35 -16.21
C PHE A 243 -15.96 -1.82 -16.45
N GLY A 244 -16.82 -2.55 -17.16
CA GLY A 244 -16.59 -3.95 -17.48
C GLY A 244 -15.35 -4.18 -18.34
N ILE A 245 -15.10 -3.33 -19.34
CA ILE A 245 -13.90 -3.41 -20.21
C ILE A 245 -12.64 -3.16 -19.37
N ARG A 246 -12.65 -2.15 -18.52
CA ARG A 246 -11.51 -1.79 -17.65
C ARG A 246 -11.28 -2.78 -16.55
N LEU A 247 -12.34 -3.32 -15.96
CA LEU A 247 -12.23 -4.37 -14.95
C LEU A 247 -11.51 -5.59 -15.50
N ARG A 248 -11.86 -6.02 -16.71
CA ARG A 248 -11.17 -7.12 -17.41
C ARG A 248 -9.67 -6.86 -17.52
N GLU A 249 -9.26 -5.64 -17.85
CA GLU A 249 -7.85 -5.29 -17.95
C GLU A 249 -7.16 -5.20 -16.57
N CYS A 250 -7.83 -4.64 -15.56
CA CYS A 250 -7.31 -4.63 -14.18
C CYS A 250 -7.09 -6.06 -13.66
N ILE A 251 -8.04 -6.97 -13.92
CA ILE A 251 -7.88 -8.38 -13.55
C ILE A 251 -6.69 -9.00 -14.28
N ARG A 252 -6.56 -8.79 -15.60
CA ARG A 252 -5.43 -9.31 -16.38
C ARG A 252 -4.08 -8.85 -15.85
N LEU A 253 -3.96 -7.60 -15.43
CA LEU A 253 -2.74 -7.04 -14.88
C LEU A 253 -2.39 -7.60 -13.49
N ASN A 254 -3.39 -7.95 -12.68
CA ASN A 254 -3.19 -8.49 -11.34
C ASN A 254 -3.15 -10.03 -11.30
N LEU A 255 -3.50 -10.70 -12.39
CA LEU A 255 -3.56 -12.16 -12.47
C LEU A 255 -2.19 -12.84 -12.36
N PRO A 256 -1.11 -12.41 -13.06
CA PRO A 256 0.18 -13.10 -12.99
C PRO A 256 0.76 -13.23 -11.57
N PRO A 257 0.87 -12.16 -10.75
CA PRO A 257 1.34 -12.32 -9.38
C PRO A 257 0.40 -13.15 -8.52
N ALA A 258 -0.93 -13.07 -8.74
CA ALA A 258 -1.90 -13.88 -8.01
C ALA A 258 -1.76 -15.39 -8.32
N LEU A 259 -1.52 -15.75 -9.58
CA LEU A 259 -1.27 -17.14 -9.99
C LEU A 259 -0.01 -17.69 -9.34
N VAL A 260 1.08 -16.89 -9.32
CA VAL A 260 2.34 -17.33 -8.69
C VAL A 260 2.17 -17.51 -7.19
N ILE A 261 1.47 -16.62 -6.51
CA ILE A 261 1.23 -16.73 -5.06
C ILE A 261 0.31 -17.91 -4.77
N GLY A 262 -0.80 -18.04 -5.48
CA GLY A 262 -1.75 -19.14 -5.26
C GLY A 262 -1.12 -20.51 -5.52
N ALA A 263 -0.37 -20.67 -6.62
CA ALA A 263 0.35 -21.90 -6.93
C ALA A 263 1.47 -22.17 -5.93
N GLY A 264 2.25 -21.14 -5.58
CA GLY A 264 3.34 -21.24 -4.60
C GLY A 264 2.83 -21.70 -3.23
N LEU A 265 1.69 -21.17 -2.76
CA LEU A 265 1.05 -21.59 -1.52
C LEU A 265 0.59 -23.06 -1.57
N ALA A 266 -0.05 -23.48 -2.66
CA ALA A 266 -0.51 -24.85 -2.82
C ALA A 266 0.67 -25.85 -2.85
N ILE A 267 1.75 -25.51 -3.58
CA ILE A 267 2.97 -26.33 -3.65
C ILE A 267 3.64 -26.39 -2.27
N LEU A 268 3.77 -25.25 -1.58
CA LEU A 268 4.41 -25.20 -0.28
C LEU A 268 3.60 -26.01 0.76
N LEU A 269 2.27 -25.91 0.74
CA LEU A 269 1.40 -26.72 1.59
C LEU A 269 1.61 -28.23 1.33
N TYR A 270 1.77 -28.63 0.07
CA TYR A 270 2.03 -30.03 -0.29
C TYR A 270 3.38 -30.50 0.25
N LEU A 271 4.43 -29.71 0.09
CA LEU A 271 5.80 -30.03 0.51
C LEU A 271 5.98 -30.07 2.04
N THR A 272 5.14 -29.35 2.78
CA THR A 272 5.24 -29.25 4.25
C THR A 272 4.41 -30.29 5.02
N GLY A 273 3.92 -31.31 4.35
CA GLY A 273 3.13 -32.39 4.96
C GLY A 273 1.66 -32.41 4.55
N GLY A 274 1.23 -31.43 3.76
CA GLY A 274 -0.11 -31.44 3.16
C GLY A 274 -1.26 -31.11 4.12
N THR A 275 -2.43 -31.54 3.74
CA THR A 275 -3.69 -31.38 4.48
C THR A 275 -4.57 -32.60 4.29
N GLU A 276 -5.36 -32.98 5.30
CA GLU A 276 -6.26 -34.14 5.27
C GLU A 276 -7.30 -34.04 4.14
N ASN A 277 -7.76 -32.82 3.84
CA ASN A 277 -8.76 -32.58 2.80
C ASN A 277 -8.11 -32.03 1.52
N PRO A 278 -8.08 -32.82 0.42
CA PRO A 278 -7.51 -32.35 -0.86
C PRO A 278 -8.17 -31.10 -1.44
N LEU A 279 -9.43 -30.83 -1.11
CA LEU A 279 -10.14 -29.63 -1.55
C LEU A 279 -9.47 -28.34 -1.04
N ASN A 280 -8.73 -28.40 0.07
CA ASN A 280 -8.03 -27.23 0.62
C ASN A 280 -7.01 -26.63 -0.35
N TYR A 281 -6.35 -27.43 -1.18
CA TYR A 281 -5.42 -26.91 -2.21
C TYR A 281 -6.15 -26.06 -3.24
N GLY A 282 -7.29 -26.56 -3.74
CA GLY A 282 -8.12 -25.85 -4.71
C GLY A 282 -8.71 -24.57 -4.12
N ILE A 283 -9.27 -24.66 -2.91
CA ILE A 283 -9.86 -23.51 -2.22
C ILE A 283 -8.79 -22.45 -1.94
N LEU A 284 -7.60 -22.84 -1.46
CA LEU A 284 -6.50 -21.93 -1.23
C LEU A 284 -6.09 -21.22 -2.51
N PHE A 285 -5.90 -21.92 -3.60
CA PHE A 285 -5.56 -21.34 -4.90
C PHE A 285 -6.65 -20.39 -5.40
N VAL A 286 -7.90 -20.83 -5.45
CA VAL A 286 -9.03 -20.03 -5.95
C VAL A 286 -9.33 -18.83 -5.06
N SER A 287 -9.16 -18.93 -3.74
CA SER A 287 -9.36 -17.80 -2.84
C SER A 287 -8.35 -16.68 -3.06
N ILE A 288 -7.08 -16.99 -3.37
CA ILE A 288 -6.08 -15.98 -3.75
C ILE A 288 -6.49 -15.26 -5.04
N LEU A 289 -6.97 -16.01 -6.04
CA LEU A 289 -7.48 -15.40 -7.28
C LEU A 289 -8.72 -14.53 -7.01
N ALA A 290 -9.63 -14.99 -6.16
CA ALA A 290 -10.82 -14.24 -5.76
C ALA A 290 -10.46 -12.94 -5.04
N MET A 291 -9.48 -12.96 -4.12
CA MET A 291 -8.95 -11.75 -3.47
C MET A 291 -8.33 -10.78 -4.49
N SER A 292 -7.60 -11.28 -5.49
CA SER A 292 -7.05 -10.45 -6.57
C SER A 292 -8.14 -9.77 -7.39
N VAL A 293 -9.19 -10.50 -7.72
CA VAL A 293 -10.37 -9.96 -8.41
C VAL A 293 -11.06 -8.91 -7.53
N PHE A 294 -11.31 -9.23 -6.26
CA PHE A 294 -11.91 -8.30 -5.29
C PHE A 294 -11.17 -6.97 -5.24
N PHE A 295 -9.84 -6.96 -5.07
CA PHE A 295 -9.09 -5.71 -5.01
C PHE A 295 -9.04 -4.98 -6.36
N SER A 296 -9.11 -5.70 -7.47
CA SER A 296 -9.23 -5.08 -8.79
C SER A 296 -10.57 -4.34 -8.96
N VAL A 297 -11.67 -4.98 -8.52
CA VAL A 297 -13.01 -4.37 -8.47
C VAL A 297 -13.03 -3.20 -7.50
N HIS A 298 -12.48 -3.37 -6.29
CA HIS A 298 -12.47 -2.36 -5.24
C HIS A 298 -11.74 -1.08 -5.68
N ASN A 299 -10.55 -1.20 -6.24
CA ASN A 299 -9.83 -0.03 -6.75
C ASN A 299 -10.58 0.67 -7.88
N LEU A 300 -11.19 -0.11 -8.77
CA LEU A 300 -11.92 0.46 -9.91
C LEU A 300 -13.24 1.11 -9.47
N ILE A 301 -14.01 0.51 -8.56
CA ILE A 301 -15.24 1.13 -8.03
C ILE A 301 -14.94 2.40 -7.23
N CYS A 302 -13.87 2.41 -6.41
CA CYS A 302 -13.41 3.61 -5.72
C CYS A 302 -13.05 4.72 -6.72
N TYR A 303 -12.44 4.39 -7.83
CA TYR A 303 -12.13 5.33 -8.90
C TYR A 303 -13.41 5.94 -9.52
N TYR A 304 -14.42 5.13 -9.81
CA TYR A 304 -15.68 5.60 -10.43
C TYR A 304 -16.57 6.37 -9.46
N LEU A 305 -16.67 5.92 -8.19
CA LEU A 305 -17.58 6.53 -7.22
C LEU A 305 -16.97 7.67 -6.42
N LEU A 306 -15.68 7.61 -6.11
CA LEU A 306 -15.03 8.59 -5.23
C LEU A 306 -14.23 9.64 -6.00
N GLN A 307 -13.95 9.40 -7.27
CA GLN A 307 -13.14 10.23 -8.16
C GLN A 307 -11.96 10.88 -7.39
N PRO A 308 -10.86 10.14 -7.19
CA PRO A 308 -9.76 10.60 -6.35
C PRO A 308 -8.97 11.77 -6.94
N TYR A 309 -9.06 11.98 -8.26
CA TYR A 309 -8.25 12.96 -8.99
C TYR A 309 -9.04 14.21 -9.32
N ASN A 310 -8.39 15.37 -9.22
CA ASN A 310 -8.96 16.66 -9.64
C ASN A 310 -8.52 17.08 -11.05
N ALA A 311 -9.00 18.23 -11.52
CA ALA A 311 -8.64 18.80 -12.82
C ALA A 311 -7.14 19.13 -12.93
N ALA A 312 -6.44 19.37 -11.81
CA ALA A 312 -5.00 19.58 -11.75
C ALA A 312 -4.18 18.27 -11.68
N LEU A 313 -4.81 17.12 -11.92
CA LEU A 313 -4.19 15.78 -11.88
C LEU A 313 -3.66 15.35 -10.50
N GLU A 314 -4.10 16.01 -9.42
CA GLU A 314 -3.70 15.72 -8.05
C GLU A 314 -4.70 14.80 -7.35
N ILE A 315 -4.22 14.03 -6.36
CA ILE A 315 -5.08 13.24 -5.47
C ILE A 315 -5.56 14.14 -4.34
N LYS A 316 -6.75 14.71 -4.46
CA LYS A 316 -7.32 15.66 -3.46
C LYS A 316 -8.62 15.19 -2.80
N SER A 317 -9.12 14.00 -3.10
CA SER A 317 -10.36 13.51 -2.50
C SER A 317 -10.13 12.99 -1.08
N LYS A 318 -10.57 13.77 -0.07
CA LYS A 318 -10.55 13.34 1.35
C LYS A 318 -11.32 12.03 1.56
N THR A 319 -12.46 11.87 0.89
CA THR A 319 -13.29 10.65 0.97
C THR A 319 -12.55 9.44 0.42
N SER A 320 -11.83 9.59 -0.71
CA SER A 320 -11.01 8.51 -1.27
C SER A 320 -9.87 8.13 -0.32
N SER A 321 -9.19 9.10 0.28
CA SER A 321 -8.15 8.84 1.28
C SER A 321 -8.69 8.11 2.50
N LEU A 322 -9.86 8.51 3.00
CA LEU A 322 -10.52 7.84 4.13
C LEU A 322 -10.84 6.38 3.81
N VAL A 323 -11.48 6.13 2.65
CA VAL A 323 -11.81 4.75 2.21
C VAL A 323 -10.55 3.91 2.07
N SER A 324 -9.49 4.45 1.47
CA SER A 324 -8.20 3.75 1.35
C SER A 324 -7.59 3.42 2.71
N SER A 325 -7.65 4.35 3.68
CA SER A 325 -7.15 4.14 5.05
C SER A 325 -7.96 3.07 5.78
N VAL A 326 -9.30 3.10 5.67
CA VAL A 326 -10.17 2.08 6.27
C VAL A 326 -9.90 0.71 5.64
N THR A 327 -9.79 0.63 4.32
CA THR A 327 -9.45 -0.62 3.62
C THR A 327 -8.11 -1.17 4.10
N TYR A 328 -7.09 -0.31 4.21
CA TYR A 328 -5.77 -0.70 4.74
C TYR A 328 -5.89 -1.27 6.16
N LEU A 329 -6.61 -0.58 7.07
CA LEU A 329 -6.78 -1.03 8.46
C LEU A 329 -7.50 -2.38 8.54
N ILE A 330 -8.54 -2.60 7.73
CA ILE A 330 -9.25 -3.89 7.66
C ILE A 330 -8.30 -4.99 7.18
N CYS A 331 -7.57 -4.76 6.09
CA CYS A 331 -6.60 -5.73 5.57
C CYS A 331 -5.48 -6.00 6.58
N PHE A 332 -5.01 -4.98 7.30
CA PHE A 332 -4.00 -5.12 8.34
C PHE A 332 -4.53 -5.92 9.54
N ALA A 333 -5.78 -5.72 9.95
CA ALA A 333 -6.41 -6.50 11.00
C ALA A 333 -6.50 -8.00 10.64
N CYS A 334 -6.70 -8.33 9.36
CA CYS A 334 -6.73 -9.71 8.87
C CYS A 334 -5.42 -10.48 9.13
N ILE A 335 -4.28 -9.79 9.32
CA ILE A 335 -2.99 -10.42 9.65
C ILE A 335 -3.07 -11.23 10.96
N ARG A 336 -3.89 -10.78 11.89
CA ARG A 336 -4.03 -11.43 13.22
C ARG A 336 -5.12 -12.48 13.28
N VAL A 337 -5.97 -12.54 12.27
CA VAL A 337 -7.08 -13.49 12.22
C VAL A 337 -6.54 -14.87 11.87
N ARG A 338 -6.96 -15.88 12.62
CA ARG A 338 -6.64 -17.29 12.36
C ARG A 338 -7.94 -18.02 12.05
N LEU A 339 -8.08 -18.50 10.83
CA LEU A 339 -9.25 -19.24 10.36
C LEU A 339 -8.80 -20.37 9.43
N PRO A 340 -9.48 -21.52 9.46
CA PRO A 340 -9.14 -22.64 8.58
C PRO A 340 -9.34 -22.29 7.11
N ILE A 341 -8.51 -22.88 6.24
CA ILE A 341 -8.50 -22.63 4.79
C ILE A 341 -9.91 -22.73 4.20
N PHE A 342 -10.62 -23.82 4.49
CA PHE A 342 -11.93 -24.08 3.91
C PHE A 342 -12.94 -22.99 4.20
N GLY A 343 -13.13 -22.64 5.47
CA GLY A 343 -14.13 -21.65 5.90
C GLY A 343 -13.83 -20.26 5.37
N PHE A 344 -12.60 -19.78 5.59
CA PHE A 344 -12.21 -18.45 5.14
C PHE A 344 -12.10 -18.36 3.60
N GLY A 345 -11.59 -19.40 2.94
CA GLY A 345 -11.46 -19.41 1.49
C GLY A 345 -12.82 -19.33 0.79
N LEU A 346 -13.80 -20.12 1.25
CA LEU A 346 -15.15 -20.04 0.71
C LEU A 346 -15.79 -18.67 0.95
N LEU A 347 -15.63 -18.13 2.16
CA LEU A 347 -16.08 -16.78 2.49
C LEU A 347 -15.47 -15.72 1.55
N ALA A 348 -14.16 -15.77 1.31
CA ALA A 348 -13.47 -14.84 0.42
C ALA A 348 -13.97 -14.94 -1.02
N ILE A 349 -14.22 -16.15 -1.54
CA ILE A 349 -14.75 -16.36 -2.89
C ILE A 349 -16.17 -15.80 -3.00
N CYS A 350 -17.07 -16.15 -2.07
CA CYS A 350 -18.44 -15.65 -2.07
C CYS A 350 -18.49 -14.12 -1.92
N PHE A 351 -17.70 -13.58 -1.01
CA PHE A 351 -17.61 -12.12 -0.80
C PHE A 351 -17.12 -11.41 -2.06
N ALA A 352 -16.07 -11.90 -2.72
CA ALA A 352 -15.56 -11.30 -3.96
C ALA A 352 -16.62 -11.32 -5.08
N ALA A 353 -17.39 -12.40 -5.21
CA ALA A 353 -18.46 -12.50 -6.20
C ALA A 353 -19.60 -11.51 -5.90
N LEU A 354 -20.12 -11.49 -4.67
CA LEU A 354 -21.19 -10.58 -4.25
C LEU A 354 -20.76 -9.11 -4.36
N TYR A 355 -19.55 -8.81 -3.94
CA TYR A 355 -19.00 -7.46 -4.06
C TYR A 355 -18.89 -7.02 -5.52
N SER A 356 -18.48 -7.91 -6.43
CA SER A 356 -18.37 -7.59 -7.86
C SER A 356 -19.72 -7.28 -8.49
N ILE A 357 -20.77 -8.03 -8.11
CA ILE A 357 -22.16 -7.76 -8.56
C ILE A 357 -22.63 -6.42 -8.01
N GLY A 358 -22.45 -6.18 -6.70
CA GLY A 358 -22.81 -4.92 -6.06
C GLY A 358 -22.09 -3.72 -6.69
N ALA A 359 -20.81 -3.88 -7.04
CA ALA A 359 -20.02 -2.86 -7.72
C ALA A 359 -20.61 -2.48 -9.08
N CYS A 360 -21.03 -3.45 -9.90
CA CYS A 360 -21.69 -3.18 -11.18
C CYS A 360 -22.99 -2.40 -11.00
N VAL A 361 -23.82 -2.78 -10.03
CA VAL A 361 -25.07 -2.09 -9.71
C VAL A 361 -24.84 -0.65 -9.25
N LEU A 362 -23.85 -0.44 -8.37
CA LEU A 362 -23.52 0.89 -7.86
C LEU A 362 -22.95 1.80 -8.95
N VAL A 363 -22.08 1.30 -9.82
CA VAL A 363 -21.54 2.06 -10.96
C VAL A 363 -22.68 2.45 -11.93
N TYR A 364 -23.61 1.56 -12.20
CA TYR A 364 -24.77 1.88 -13.05
C TYR A 364 -25.65 2.97 -12.44
N LYS A 365 -26.00 2.85 -11.15
CA LYS A 365 -26.92 3.78 -10.47
C LYS A 365 -26.29 5.13 -10.14
N LYS A 366 -25.04 5.15 -9.70
CA LYS A 366 -24.38 6.35 -9.14
C LYS A 366 -23.21 6.88 -9.96
N GLY A 367 -22.65 6.09 -10.86
CA GLY A 367 -21.45 6.48 -11.61
C GLY A 367 -21.64 7.77 -12.43
N SER A 368 -22.82 7.98 -13.03
CA SER A 368 -23.11 9.20 -13.80
C SER A 368 -23.08 10.50 -12.97
N GLU A 369 -23.38 10.40 -11.68
CA GLU A 369 -23.37 11.53 -10.74
C GLU A 369 -21.98 11.79 -10.17
N THR A 370 -21.22 10.74 -9.92
CA THR A 370 -19.96 10.78 -9.17
C THR A 370 -18.71 10.86 -10.05
N PHE A 371 -18.74 10.23 -11.23
CA PHE A 371 -17.61 10.19 -12.15
C PHE A 371 -17.56 11.47 -12.99
N ARG A 372 -17.15 12.57 -12.36
CA ARG A 372 -17.05 13.91 -12.96
C ARG A 372 -15.70 14.54 -12.60
N LEU A 373 -15.22 15.46 -13.43
CA LEU A 373 -14.07 16.28 -13.07
C LEU A 373 -14.42 17.14 -11.84
N ARG A 374 -13.56 17.05 -10.83
CA ARG A 374 -13.65 17.93 -9.66
C ARG A 374 -12.77 19.15 -9.90
N THR A 375 -13.35 20.30 -9.75
CA THR A 375 -12.64 21.59 -9.74
C THR A 375 -11.93 21.81 -8.42
#